data_483529027ae9dd85f8cd863e186b55ae
#
_entry.id   483529027ae9dd85f8cd863e186b55ae
#
_cell.length_a   1.000
_cell.length_b   1.000
_cell.length_c   1.000
_cell.angle_alpha   90.00
_cell.angle_beta   90.00
_cell.angle_gamma   90.00
#
_symmetry.space_group_name_H-M   'P 1'
#
loop_
_entity.id
_entity.type
_entity.pdbx_description
1 polymer ?
#
loop_
_entity_poly.entity_id
_entity_poly.type
_entity_poly.pdbx_seq_one_letter_code
_entity_poly.pdbx_strand_id
1 'polypeptide(L)'
;MWTSKNRGRYDRSRLRYPSDLTDEEWALVEPLIAPAKRGGNRRHVVVREVVNGLMYILSTGCQWRAIAKDLPPRSTLYDYFDLWGWDGTLDRIHAALYAQCRQAASREASPTAAIIDSQSVKSAEKGGLRLIRRATMQAKRSRAGSATSSSIRRAC
;
A
#
# COMPACT_ATOMS: atom_id res chain seq x y z
N MET A 1 -9.35 7.06 -23.57
CA MET A 1 -10.74 6.88 -24.01
C MET A 1 -11.10 5.39 -23.93
N TRP A 2 -12.25 5.02 -23.36
CA TRP A 2 -12.70 3.63 -23.27
C TRP A 2 -13.10 3.10 -24.64
N THR A 3 -12.43 2.07 -25.12
CA THR A 3 -12.78 1.39 -26.38
C THR A 3 -13.23 -0.04 -26.07
N SER A 4 -13.97 -0.66 -26.97
CA SER A 4 -14.38 -2.07 -26.84
C SER A 4 -13.20 -3.03 -26.66
N LYS A 5 -12.05 -2.73 -27.27
CA LYS A 5 -10.80 -3.50 -27.12
C LYS A 5 -10.18 -3.40 -25.71
N ASN A 6 -10.36 -2.26 -25.04
CA ASN A 6 -9.79 -2.05 -23.70
C ASN A 6 -10.71 -2.57 -22.59
N ARG A 7 -12.01 -2.70 -22.88
CA ARG A 7 -13.02 -3.08 -21.86
C ARG A 7 -12.72 -4.43 -21.22
N GLY A 8 -12.40 -5.45 -22.03
CA GLY A 8 -12.11 -6.79 -21.52
C GLY A 8 -10.87 -6.86 -20.61
N ARG A 9 -9.87 -6.00 -20.85
CA ARG A 9 -8.65 -5.94 -20.05
C ARG A 9 -8.87 -5.36 -18.64
N TYR A 10 -9.89 -4.49 -18.50
CA TYR A 10 -10.20 -3.83 -17.24
C TYR A 10 -11.52 -4.32 -16.64
N ASP A 11 -12.09 -5.41 -17.19
CA ASP A 11 -13.30 -6.02 -16.68
C ASP A 11 -13.01 -6.79 -15.39
N ARG A 12 -13.56 -6.27 -14.28
CA ARG A 12 -13.47 -6.84 -12.94
C ARG A 12 -14.82 -7.41 -12.45
N SER A 13 -15.77 -7.60 -13.37
CA SER A 13 -17.12 -8.09 -13.04
C SER A 13 -17.14 -9.49 -12.43
N ARG A 14 -16.08 -10.28 -12.64
CA ARG A 14 -15.93 -11.64 -12.08
C ARG A 14 -15.38 -11.66 -10.65
N LEU A 15 -14.84 -10.53 -10.17
CA LEU A 15 -14.33 -10.41 -8.80
C LEU A 15 -15.50 -10.13 -7.85
N ARG A 16 -15.39 -10.57 -6.60
CA ARG A 16 -16.37 -10.27 -5.54
C ARG A 16 -16.56 -8.76 -5.40
N TYR A 17 -15.44 -8.01 -5.35
CA TYR A 17 -15.39 -6.56 -5.43
C TYR A 17 -14.47 -6.11 -6.57
N PRO A 18 -14.79 -5.02 -7.27
CA PRO A 18 -13.92 -4.49 -8.33
C PRO A 18 -12.51 -4.12 -7.83
N SER A 19 -12.35 -3.96 -6.52
CA SER A 19 -11.08 -3.67 -5.85
C SER A 19 -10.26 -4.91 -5.48
N ASP A 20 -10.83 -6.13 -5.55
CA ASP A 20 -10.12 -7.34 -5.22
C ASP A 20 -8.97 -7.60 -6.21
N LEU A 21 -7.88 -8.14 -5.73
CA LEU A 21 -6.73 -8.50 -6.57
C LEU A 21 -7.06 -9.68 -7.48
N THR A 22 -6.70 -9.57 -8.75
CA THR A 22 -6.66 -10.73 -9.66
C THR A 22 -5.56 -11.71 -9.23
N ASP A 23 -5.57 -12.91 -9.77
CA ASP A 23 -4.52 -13.90 -9.45
C ASP A 23 -3.14 -13.45 -9.92
N GLU A 24 -3.08 -12.74 -11.05
CA GLU A 24 -1.84 -12.15 -11.58
C GLU A 24 -1.32 -11.04 -10.67
N GLU A 25 -2.19 -10.15 -10.20
CA GLU A 25 -1.83 -9.10 -9.24
C GLU A 25 -1.40 -9.70 -7.89
N TRP A 26 -2.08 -10.76 -7.43
CA TRP A 26 -1.70 -11.46 -6.22
C TRP A 26 -0.32 -12.11 -6.32
N ALA A 27 -0.01 -12.75 -7.43
CA ALA A 27 1.30 -13.36 -7.66
C ALA A 27 2.46 -12.35 -7.57
N LEU A 28 2.21 -11.08 -7.89
CA LEU A 28 3.19 -10.00 -7.70
C LEU A 28 3.29 -9.53 -6.25
N VAL A 29 2.18 -9.54 -5.53
CA VAL A 29 2.11 -8.99 -4.16
C VAL A 29 2.58 -10.02 -3.12
N GLU A 30 2.22 -11.29 -3.29
CA GLU A 30 2.52 -12.34 -2.33
C GLU A 30 3.98 -12.41 -1.88
N PRO A 31 4.98 -12.38 -2.77
CA PRO A 31 6.40 -12.47 -2.39
C PRO A 31 6.91 -11.25 -1.63
N LEU A 32 6.18 -10.12 -1.67
CA LEU A 32 6.55 -8.89 -0.96
C LEU A 32 6.12 -8.91 0.51
N ILE A 33 5.24 -9.84 0.87
CA ILE A 33 4.71 -9.97 2.22
C ILE A 33 5.52 -10.99 3.00
N ALA A 34 6.02 -10.59 4.15
CA ALA A 34 6.80 -11.48 4.99
C ALA A 34 5.99 -12.74 5.38
N PRO A 35 6.60 -13.94 5.34
CA PRO A 35 5.95 -15.17 5.77
C PRO A 35 5.56 -15.09 7.25
N ALA A 36 4.69 -16.01 7.68
CA ALA A 36 4.33 -16.11 9.09
C ALA A 36 5.57 -16.40 9.92
N LYS A 37 5.71 -15.71 11.06
CA LYS A 37 6.83 -15.95 12.00
C LYS A 37 6.78 -17.39 12.50
N ARG A 38 7.95 -18.02 12.63
CA ARG A 38 8.09 -19.31 13.30
C ARG A 38 8.01 -19.06 14.81
N GLY A 39 6.97 -19.59 15.45
CA GLY A 39 6.71 -19.41 16.89
C GLY A 39 5.69 -18.31 17.20
N GLY A 40 5.08 -18.37 18.36
CA GLY A 40 3.98 -17.50 18.78
C GLY A 40 2.61 -17.92 18.20
N ASN A 41 1.67 -16.99 18.21
CA ASN A 41 0.34 -17.23 17.66
C ASN A 41 0.41 -17.45 16.13
N ARG A 42 -0.17 -18.56 15.69
CA ARG A 42 -0.24 -18.91 14.28
C ARG A 42 -1.11 -17.89 13.53
N ARG A 43 -0.66 -17.46 12.36
CA ARG A 43 -1.47 -16.64 11.46
C ARG A 43 -2.65 -17.47 10.95
N HIS A 44 -3.88 -17.09 11.32
CA HIS A 44 -5.12 -17.75 10.87
C HIS A 44 -5.79 -17.02 9.71
N VAL A 45 -5.41 -15.75 9.47
CA VAL A 45 -6.01 -14.95 8.42
C VAL A 45 -5.39 -15.25 7.06
N VAL A 46 -6.21 -15.32 6.04
CA VAL A 46 -5.77 -15.38 4.65
C VAL A 46 -5.25 -14.01 4.24
N VAL A 47 -3.95 -13.92 3.98
CA VAL A 47 -3.27 -12.64 3.74
C VAL A 47 -3.80 -11.92 2.51
N ARG A 48 -4.18 -12.67 1.46
CA ARG A 48 -4.82 -12.10 0.27
C ARG A 48 -6.09 -11.34 0.63
N GLU A 49 -6.92 -11.89 1.54
CA GLU A 49 -8.13 -11.22 1.99
C GLU A 49 -7.85 -9.94 2.78
N VAL A 50 -6.71 -9.89 3.49
CA VAL A 50 -6.27 -8.65 4.15
C VAL A 50 -5.95 -7.58 3.11
N VAL A 51 -5.21 -7.93 2.06
CA VAL A 51 -4.90 -6.99 0.98
C VAL A 51 -6.17 -6.56 0.27
N ASN A 52 -7.07 -7.48 -0.06
CA ASN A 52 -8.38 -7.17 -0.67
C ASN A 52 -9.18 -6.20 0.21
N GLY A 53 -9.22 -6.41 1.52
CA GLY A 53 -9.88 -5.52 2.46
C GLY A 53 -9.29 -4.10 2.48
N LEU A 54 -7.96 -3.98 2.41
CA LEU A 54 -7.30 -2.68 2.31
C LEU A 54 -7.60 -1.99 0.96
N MET A 55 -7.57 -2.75 -0.13
CA MET A 55 -7.92 -2.23 -1.47
C MET A 55 -9.38 -1.80 -1.54
N TYR A 56 -10.29 -2.53 -0.87
CA TYR A 56 -11.69 -2.14 -0.75
C TYR A 56 -11.85 -0.78 -0.05
N ILE A 57 -11.16 -0.57 1.07
CA ILE A 57 -11.18 0.72 1.79
C ILE A 57 -10.64 1.85 0.91
N LEU A 58 -9.53 1.62 0.23
CA LEU A 58 -8.91 2.61 -0.67
C LEU A 58 -9.83 2.96 -1.84
N SER A 59 -10.50 1.98 -2.42
CA SER A 59 -11.38 2.15 -3.57
C SER A 59 -12.69 2.85 -3.22
N THR A 60 -13.30 2.49 -2.08
CA THR A 60 -14.61 3.00 -1.67
C THR A 60 -14.54 4.26 -0.82
N GLY A 61 -13.41 4.52 -0.18
CA GLY A 61 -13.27 5.57 0.83
C GLY A 61 -14.13 5.34 2.07
N CYS A 62 -14.61 4.12 2.30
CA CYS A 62 -15.50 3.83 3.41
C CYS A 62 -14.80 4.02 4.76
N GLN A 63 -15.58 4.29 5.79
CA GLN A 63 -15.07 4.28 7.15
C GLN A 63 -14.67 2.84 7.56
N TRP A 64 -13.65 2.69 8.38
CA TRP A 64 -13.19 1.40 8.92
C TRP A 64 -14.30 0.57 9.58
N ARG A 65 -15.33 1.22 10.10
CA ARG A 65 -16.50 0.57 10.71
C ARG A 65 -17.52 0.06 9.71
N ALA A 66 -17.45 0.56 8.47
CA ALA A 66 -18.38 0.23 7.40
C ALA A 66 -17.81 -0.79 6.40
N ILE A 67 -16.75 -1.50 6.77
CA ILE A 67 -16.17 -2.57 5.98
C ILE A 67 -17.18 -3.70 5.83
N ALA A 68 -17.27 -4.26 4.63
CA ALA A 68 -18.16 -5.36 4.31
C ALA A 68 -17.88 -6.60 5.22
N LYS A 69 -18.93 -7.28 5.63
CA LYS A 69 -18.85 -8.37 6.64
C LYS A 69 -18.14 -9.63 6.14
N ASP A 70 -18.05 -9.80 4.84
CA ASP A 70 -17.38 -10.92 4.16
C ASP A 70 -15.85 -10.68 3.99
N LEU A 71 -15.37 -9.50 4.36
CA LEU A 71 -13.95 -9.18 4.49
C LEU A 71 -13.45 -9.41 5.92
N PRO A 72 -12.14 -9.53 6.13
CA PRO A 72 -11.60 -9.69 7.47
C PRO A 72 -12.04 -8.56 8.43
N PRO A 73 -12.18 -8.84 9.73
CA PRO A 73 -12.60 -7.86 10.70
C PRO A 73 -11.73 -6.58 10.68
N ARG A 74 -12.37 -5.44 10.94
CA ARG A 74 -11.72 -4.13 10.99
C ARG A 74 -10.42 -4.13 11.83
N SER A 75 -10.44 -4.77 12.99
CA SER A 75 -9.26 -4.85 13.87
C SER A 75 -8.09 -5.51 13.16
N THR A 76 -8.34 -6.66 12.51
CA THR A 76 -7.32 -7.38 11.74
C THR A 76 -6.78 -6.53 10.60
N LEU A 77 -7.65 -5.90 9.81
CA LEU A 77 -7.21 -5.04 8.71
C LEU A 77 -6.37 -3.85 9.20
N TYR A 78 -6.79 -3.24 10.32
CA TYR A 78 -6.07 -2.11 10.89
C TYR A 78 -4.71 -2.52 11.44
N ASP A 79 -4.61 -3.67 12.13
CA ASP A 79 -3.34 -4.18 12.66
C ASP A 79 -2.34 -4.47 11.53
N TYR A 80 -2.79 -5.08 10.43
CA TYR A 80 -1.96 -5.29 9.24
C TYR A 80 -1.59 -3.99 8.53
N PHE A 81 -2.53 -3.05 8.42
CA PHE A 81 -2.26 -1.73 7.85
C PHE A 81 -1.17 -0.99 8.63
N ASP A 82 -1.26 -1.01 9.96
CA ASP A 82 -0.26 -0.37 10.83
C ASP A 82 1.10 -1.09 10.74
N LEU A 83 1.11 -2.42 10.83
CA LEU A 83 2.32 -3.25 10.69
C LEU A 83 3.01 -3.05 9.34
N TRP A 84 2.29 -3.17 8.24
CA TRP A 84 2.83 -3.05 6.89
C TRP A 84 3.20 -1.62 6.51
N GLY A 85 2.55 -0.62 7.11
CA GLY A 85 2.98 0.77 7.01
C GLY A 85 4.27 1.04 7.78
N TRP A 86 4.49 0.31 8.88
CA TRP A 86 5.71 0.44 9.69
C TRP A 86 6.92 -0.23 9.02
N ASP A 87 6.76 -1.43 8.48
CA ASP A 87 7.87 -2.20 7.89
C ASP A 87 8.10 -1.91 6.39
N GLY A 88 7.32 -0.99 5.80
CA GLY A 88 7.42 -0.58 4.40
C GLY A 88 6.83 -1.58 3.41
N THR A 89 6.08 -2.59 3.87
CA THR A 89 5.42 -3.56 2.98
C THR A 89 4.39 -2.89 2.08
N LEU A 90 3.60 -1.92 2.60
CA LEU A 90 2.63 -1.17 1.78
C LEU A 90 3.31 -0.40 0.66
N ASP A 91 4.45 0.22 0.91
CA ASP A 91 5.20 0.96 -0.10
C ASP A 91 5.70 0.03 -1.22
N ARG A 92 6.20 -1.17 -0.86
CA ARG A 92 6.62 -2.19 -1.83
C ARG A 92 5.45 -2.70 -2.67
N ILE A 93 4.31 -3.00 -2.04
CA ILE A 93 3.08 -3.43 -2.75
C ILE A 93 2.61 -2.34 -3.70
N HIS A 94 2.54 -1.08 -3.23
CA HIS A 94 2.16 0.05 -4.06
C HIS A 94 3.08 0.20 -5.27
N ALA A 95 4.40 0.16 -5.06
CA ALA A 95 5.37 0.31 -6.15
C ALA A 95 5.23 -0.81 -7.21
N ALA A 96 5.02 -2.06 -6.78
CA ALA A 96 4.86 -3.20 -7.69
C ALA A 96 3.58 -3.07 -8.53
N LEU A 97 2.44 -2.80 -7.90
CA LEU A 97 1.16 -2.63 -8.59
C LEU A 97 1.16 -1.39 -9.49
N TYR A 98 1.78 -0.30 -9.05
CA TYR A 98 1.92 0.92 -9.84
C TYR A 98 2.74 0.68 -11.11
N ALA A 99 3.89 0.00 -10.99
CA ALA A 99 4.73 -0.36 -12.13
C ALA A 99 3.96 -1.23 -13.13
N GLN A 100 3.21 -2.23 -12.65
CA GLN A 100 2.36 -3.08 -13.49
C GLN A 100 1.28 -2.28 -14.21
N CYS A 101 0.58 -1.39 -13.52
CA CYS A 101 -0.44 -0.53 -14.12
C CYS A 101 0.13 0.36 -15.23
N ARG A 102 1.33 0.91 -15.02
CA ARG A 102 2.00 1.74 -16.04
C ARG A 102 2.39 0.92 -17.27
N GLN A 103 3.01 -0.25 -17.06
CA GLN A 103 3.39 -1.16 -18.14
C GLN A 103 2.15 -1.64 -18.91
N ALA A 104 1.09 -1.97 -18.20
CA ALA A 104 -0.20 -2.32 -18.80
C ALA A 104 -0.78 -1.19 -19.66
N ALA A 105 -0.51 0.06 -19.33
CA ALA A 105 -0.88 1.25 -20.10
C ALA A 105 0.17 1.63 -21.19
N SER A 106 1.15 0.74 -21.46
CA SER A 106 2.27 0.98 -22.41
C SER A 106 3.09 2.22 -22.02
N ARG A 107 3.29 2.43 -20.73
CA ARG A 107 4.13 3.50 -20.18
C ARG A 107 5.32 2.88 -19.47
N GLU A 108 6.43 3.63 -19.38
CA GLU A 108 7.58 3.20 -18.59
C GLU A 108 7.20 3.00 -17.11
N ALA A 109 7.80 2.01 -16.46
CA ALA A 109 7.53 1.67 -15.06
C ALA A 109 7.79 2.86 -14.13
N SER A 110 8.86 3.64 -14.41
CA SER A 110 9.20 4.83 -13.65
C SER A 110 8.64 6.09 -14.31
N PRO A 111 7.96 6.99 -13.59
CA PRO A 111 7.50 8.25 -14.15
C PRO A 111 8.69 9.19 -14.41
N THR A 112 8.68 9.85 -15.58
CA THR A 112 9.69 10.85 -15.95
C THR A 112 9.36 12.25 -15.44
N ALA A 113 8.10 12.48 -15.03
CA ALA A 113 7.64 13.77 -14.51
C ALA A 113 6.58 13.56 -13.43
N ALA A 114 6.56 14.43 -12.43
CA ALA A 114 5.52 14.49 -11.41
C ALA A 114 5.02 15.94 -11.28
N ILE A 115 3.71 16.10 -11.10
CA ILE A 115 3.09 17.38 -10.80
C ILE A 115 2.75 17.36 -9.31
N ILE A 116 3.35 18.27 -8.55
CA ILE A 116 3.09 18.43 -7.11
C ILE A 116 2.11 19.59 -6.95
N ASP A 117 0.93 19.31 -6.40
CA ASP A 117 0.01 20.35 -5.99
C ASP A 117 0.55 21.03 -4.72
N SER A 118 0.81 22.34 -4.82
CA SER A 118 1.33 23.14 -3.72
C SER A 118 0.24 23.74 -2.83
N GLN A 119 -1.03 23.37 -3.04
CA GLN A 119 -2.12 23.86 -2.21
C GLN A 119 -1.99 23.34 -0.78
N SER A 120 -1.97 24.26 0.18
CA SER A 120 -2.00 23.89 1.59
C SER A 120 -3.41 23.47 2.00
N VAL A 121 -3.59 22.21 2.35
CA VAL A 121 -4.82 21.70 2.94
C VAL A 121 -4.79 21.99 4.44
N LYS A 122 -5.78 22.75 4.95
CA LYS A 122 -5.96 22.89 6.40
C LYS A 122 -6.31 21.52 6.98
N SER A 123 -5.40 20.96 7.78
CA SER A 123 -5.67 19.71 8.50
C SER A 123 -6.73 19.95 9.57
N ALA A 124 -7.72 19.06 9.68
CA ALA A 124 -8.66 19.10 10.79
C ALA A 124 -7.91 18.82 12.11
N GLU A 125 -8.12 19.66 13.12
CA GLU A 125 -7.40 19.63 14.40
C GLU A 125 -7.40 18.27 15.12
N LYS A 126 -8.42 17.44 14.91
CA LYS A 126 -8.55 16.11 15.54
C LYS A 126 -7.72 14.97 14.94
N GLY A 127 -7.12 15.15 13.75
CA GLY A 127 -6.36 14.10 13.05
C GLY A 127 -4.85 14.36 12.96
N GLY A 128 -4.41 15.60 13.16
CA GLY A 128 -3.08 16.07 12.81
C GLY A 128 -1.93 15.47 13.63
N LEU A 129 -2.13 15.16 14.89
CA LEU A 129 -1.07 14.69 15.79
C LEU A 129 -0.49 13.31 15.42
N ARG A 130 -1.29 12.41 14.86
CA ARG A 130 -0.82 11.07 14.45
C ARG A 130 -0.04 11.12 13.12
N LEU A 131 -0.48 11.94 12.17
CA LEU A 131 0.20 12.13 10.89
C LEU A 131 1.52 12.88 11.07
N ILE A 132 1.56 13.90 11.93
CA ILE A 132 2.78 14.65 12.25
C ILE A 132 3.81 13.76 12.95
N ARG A 133 3.41 12.86 13.85
CA ARG A 133 4.33 11.89 14.47
C ARG A 133 4.92 10.91 13.45
N ARG A 134 4.14 10.44 12.46
CA ARG A 134 4.66 9.59 11.38
C ARG A 134 5.65 10.34 10.48
N ALA A 135 5.31 11.54 10.05
CA ALA A 135 6.18 12.37 9.21
C ALA A 135 7.50 12.75 9.92
N THR A 136 7.44 13.11 11.19
CA THR A 136 8.65 13.43 11.98
C THR A 136 9.51 12.22 12.30
N MET A 137 8.93 11.03 12.49
CA MET A 137 9.71 9.79 12.63
C MET A 137 10.38 9.36 11.32
N GLN A 138 9.70 9.53 10.19
CA GLN A 138 10.25 9.22 8.86
C GLN A 138 11.39 10.18 8.49
N ALA A 139 11.25 11.48 8.80
CA ALA A 139 12.30 12.48 8.63
C ALA A 139 13.52 12.23 9.54
N LYS A 140 13.32 11.73 10.76
CA LYS A 140 14.42 11.33 11.66
C LYS A 140 15.18 10.10 11.14
N ARG A 141 14.48 9.12 10.53
CA ARG A 141 15.12 7.93 9.95
C ARG A 141 15.97 8.26 8.72
N SER A 142 15.50 9.12 7.82
CA SER A 142 16.26 9.54 6.65
C SER A 142 17.53 10.32 7.05
N ARG A 143 17.48 11.14 8.10
CA ARG A 143 18.65 11.81 8.66
C ARG A 143 19.65 10.88 9.34
N ALA A 144 19.17 9.87 10.05
CA ALA A 144 20.05 8.88 10.69
C ALA A 144 20.76 7.97 9.66
N GLY A 145 20.07 7.60 8.57
CA GLY A 145 20.65 6.83 7.46
C GLY A 145 21.72 7.59 6.68
N SER A 146 21.58 8.92 6.54
CA SER A 146 22.58 9.76 5.87
C SER A 146 23.82 10.03 6.75
N ALA A 147 23.67 10.05 8.07
CA ALA A 147 24.78 10.26 9.01
C ALA A 147 25.72 9.05 9.09
N THR A 148 25.18 7.82 9.03
CA THR A 148 25.99 6.59 9.01
C THR A 148 26.77 6.41 7.70
N SER A 149 26.22 6.87 6.57
CA SER A 149 26.92 6.79 5.26
C SER A 149 28.09 7.77 5.13
N SER A 150 28.06 8.89 5.85
CA SER A 150 29.15 9.91 5.80
C SER A 150 30.33 9.57 6.71
N SER A 151 30.13 8.79 7.78
CA SER A 151 31.22 8.41 8.68
C SER A 151 32.11 7.28 8.15
N ILE A 152 31.58 6.42 7.24
CA ILE A 152 32.34 5.33 6.63
C ILE A 152 33.31 5.81 5.53
N ARG A 153 33.10 7.02 4.97
CA ARG A 153 33.99 7.58 3.92
C ARG A 153 35.19 8.36 4.44
N ARG A 154 35.38 8.50 5.77
CA ARG A 154 36.53 9.22 6.35
C ARG A 154 37.57 8.31 7.02
N ALA A 155 37.46 7.00 6.85
CA ALA A 155 38.36 6.02 7.43
C ALA A 155 39.09 5.16 6.37
N CYS A 156 39.41 5.76 5.20
CA CYS A 156 40.38 5.25 4.24
C CYS A 156 41.30 6.36 3.79
#